data_1126b0c7680967f03466e1e0951e5358
#
_entry.id   1126b0c7680967f03466e1e0951e5358
#
_cell.length_a   1.000
_cell.length_b   1.000
_cell.length_c   1.000
_cell.angle_alpha   90.00
_cell.angle_beta   90.00
_cell.angle_gamma   90.00
#
_symmetry.space_group_name_H-M   'P 1'
#
loop_
_entity.id
_entity.type
_entity.pdbx_description
1 polymer ?
#
loop_
_entity_poly.entity_id
_entity_poly.type
_entity_poly.pdbx_seq_one_letter_code
_entity_poly.pdbx_strand_id
1 'polypeptide(L)'
;LDTSTKEATQVIPVLGFCTLSRFDLAERLMLSIDYPVEHLVVIDNSGTQNWMPPRVAMAKNQWNIQVPHGLGLVGAWNLIVKTTPLAPYWVLVNDDAWFEPGALAKIAEQADPNTLSFPDIVPDWSCIVLGERVVEKVGLYDERFYPLYFDDNDYERRIDKKGIEIKRIEAKVHHQNSSTIKSGFESQNSVSFRANQALLDQKVAENDYSEGNWSLKVRRSNSWE
;
A
#
# COMPACT_ATOMS: atom_id res chain seq x y z
N LEU A 1 6.92 -35.91 -28.01
CA LEU A 1 6.24 -35.51 -26.77
C LEU A 1 6.88 -34.22 -26.32
N ASP A 2 6.30 -33.13 -26.78
CA ASP A 2 6.69 -31.75 -26.46
C ASP A 2 5.99 -31.38 -25.15
N THR A 3 6.72 -31.44 -24.03
CA THR A 3 6.27 -30.94 -22.74
C THR A 3 6.73 -29.50 -22.61
N SER A 4 6.11 -28.60 -23.39
CA SER A 4 6.21 -27.18 -23.09
C SER A 4 5.40 -26.94 -21.82
N THR A 5 6.05 -26.97 -20.67
CA THR A 5 5.53 -26.35 -19.46
C THR A 5 5.32 -24.86 -19.77
N LYS A 6 4.07 -24.46 -20.03
CA LYS A 6 3.70 -23.05 -19.98
C LYS A 6 4.12 -22.55 -18.60
N GLU A 7 5.21 -21.80 -18.52
CA GLU A 7 5.48 -21.00 -17.35
C GLU A 7 4.23 -20.17 -17.09
N ALA A 8 3.60 -20.43 -15.95
CA ALA A 8 2.45 -19.64 -15.54
C ALA A 8 2.96 -18.20 -15.41
N THR A 9 2.46 -17.30 -16.26
CA THR A 9 2.83 -15.88 -16.22
C THR A 9 2.57 -15.40 -14.79
N GLN A 10 3.63 -15.07 -14.10
CA GLN A 10 3.54 -14.59 -12.72
C GLN A 10 2.75 -13.28 -12.74
N VAL A 11 1.72 -13.16 -11.93
CA VAL A 11 0.78 -12.03 -11.91
C VAL A 11 0.93 -11.31 -10.58
N ILE A 12 0.90 -9.98 -10.54
CA ILE A 12 0.79 -9.24 -9.28
C ILE A 12 -0.59 -9.50 -8.68
N PRO A 13 -0.68 -10.12 -7.49
CA PRO A 13 -1.98 -10.48 -6.92
C PRO A 13 -2.82 -9.26 -6.57
N VAL A 14 -2.21 -8.24 -5.96
CA VAL A 14 -2.88 -6.98 -5.64
C VAL A 14 -1.93 -5.81 -5.84
N LEU A 15 -2.37 -4.82 -6.60
CA LEU A 15 -1.79 -3.49 -6.62
C LEU A 15 -2.84 -2.52 -6.13
N GLY A 16 -2.50 -1.68 -5.15
CA GLY A 16 -3.45 -0.76 -4.57
C GLY A 16 -2.85 0.59 -4.25
N PHE A 17 -3.66 1.62 -4.41
CA PHE A 17 -3.32 2.99 -4.03
C PHE A 17 -4.56 3.77 -3.61
N CYS A 18 -4.34 4.90 -2.92
CA CYS A 18 -5.41 5.86 -2.66
C CYS A 18 -5.03 7.23 -3.20
N THR A 19 -6.04 8.02 -3.58
CA THR A 19 -5.85 9.41 -4.01
C THR A 19 -6.78 10.34 -3.26
N LEU A 20 -6.34 11.57 -3.01
CA LEU A 20 -7.12 12.57 -2.28
C LEU A 20 -7.62 13.71 -3.19
N SER A 21 -6.76 14.24 -4.03
CA SER A 21 -7.08 15.42 -4.85
C SER A 21 -6.30 15.49 -6.17
N ARG A 22 -5.22 14.72 -6.30
CA ARG A 22 -4.35 14.75 -7.48
C ARG A 22 -4.68 13.59 -8.41
N PHE A 23 -5.90 13.62 -8.95
CA PHE A 23 -6.38 12.60 -9.89
C PHE A 23 -5.50 12.50 -11.16
N ASP A 24 -4.88 13.61 -11.57
CA ASP A 24 -3.91 13.65 -12.67
C ASP A 24 -2.69 12.75 -12.41
N LEU A 25 -2.21 12.73 -11.17
CA LEU A 25 -1.09 11.88 -10.77
C LEU A 25 -1.53 10.40 -10.64
N ALA A 26 -2.70 10.18 -10.04
CA ALA A 26 -3.30 8.85 -9.96
C ALA A 26 -3.49 8.22 -11.37
N GLU A 27 -3.94 8.99 -12.35
CA GLU A 27 -4.07 8.54 -13.73
C GLU A 27 -2.70 8.24 -14.36
N ARG A 28 -1.66 9.04 -14.09
CA ARG A 28 -0.29 8.75 -14.52
C ARG A 28 0.22 7.44 -13.93
N LEU A 29 -0.01 7.19 -12.64
CA LEU A 29 0.30 5.91 -12.00
C LEU A 29 -0.40 4.76 -12.72
N MET A 30 -1.70 4.89 -12.97
CA MET A 30 -2.50 3.86 -13.64
C MET A 30 -2.01 3.57 -15.06
N LEU A 31 -1.59 4.61 -15.81
CA LEU A 31 -1.03 4.47 -17.15
C LEU A 31 0.35 3.79 -17.16
N SER A 32 1.08 3.80 -16.05
CA SER A 32 2.37 3.13 -15.92
C SER A 32 2.27 1.64 -15.60
N ILE A 33 1.06 1.10 -15.41
CA ILE A 33 0.83 -0.32 -15.11
C ILE A 33 0.95 -1.12 -16.41
N ASP A 34 2.12 -1.70 -16.65
CA ASP A 34 2.49 -2.43 -17.87
C ASP A 34 2.55 -3.95 -17.70
N TYR A 35 2.16 -4.47 -16.53
CA TYR A 35 2.27 -5.88 -16.18
C TYR A 35 0.93 -6.42 -15.63
N PRO A 36 0.61 -7.72 -15.83
CA PRO A 36 -0.65 -8.29 -15.35
C PRO A 36 -0.86 -8.14 -13.84
N VAL A 37 -2.02 -7.62 -13.46
CA VAL A 37 -2.48 -7.45 -12.08
C VAL A 37 -3.80 -8.19 -11.91
N GLU A 38 -3.90 -9.09 -10.92
CA GLU A 38 -5.16 -9.81 -10.64
C GLU A 38 -6.23 -8.85 -10.09
N HIS A 39 -5.86 -8.04 -9.07
CA HIS A 39 -6.74 -7.05 -8.45
C HIS A 39 -6.05 -5.68 -8.37
N LEU A 40 -6.55 -4.71 -9.12
CA LEU A 40 -6.23 -3.30 -8.94
C LEU A 40 -7.28 -2.68 -8.02
N VAL A 41 -6.86 -2.19 -6.85
CA VAL A 41 -7.74 -1.54 -5.87
C VAL A 41 -7.42 -0.05 -5.80
N VAL A 42 -8.38 0.77 -6.20
CA VAL A 42 -8.25 2.23 -6.23
C VAL A 42 -9.20 2.83 -5.19
N ILE A 43 -8.66 3.54 -4.20
CA ILE A 43 -9.44 4.22 -3.17
C ILE A 43 -9.51 5.71 -3.49
N ASP A 44 -10.69 6.20 -3.85
CA ASP A 44 -10.96 7.64 -3.88
C ASP A 44 -11.21 8.13 -2.45
N ASN A 45 -10.17 8.71 -1.87
CA ASN A 45 -10.12 9.19 -0.48
C ASN A 45 -10.56 10.66 -0.36
N SER A 46 -11.05 11.28 -1.46
CA SER A 46 -11.38 12.70 -1.52
C SER A 46 -12.66 13.09 -0.77
N GLY A 47 -13.57 12.14 -0.59
CA GLY A 47 -14.92 12.39 -0.06
C GLY A 47 -15.86 13.08 -1.05
N THR A 48 -15.39 13.44 -2.26
CA THR A 48 -16.21 14.16 -3.25
C THR A 48 -16.99 13.24 -4.16
N GLN A 49 -16.55 12.01 -4.33
CA GLN A 49 -17.16 10.98 -5.18
C GLN A 49 -17.35 11.38 -6.66
N ASN A 50 -16.54 12.32 -7.15
CA ASN A 50 -16.68 12.88 -8.48
C ASN A 50 -15.66 12.33 -9.49
N TRP A 51 -14.67 11.57 -9.04
CA TRP A 51 -13.66 11.02 -9.91
C TRP A 51 -14.02 9.61 -10.39
N MET A 52 -13.88 9.40 -11.70
CA MET A 52 -14.07 8.11 -12.35
C MET A 52 -12.72 7.65 -12.91
N PRO A 53 -11.98 6.80 -12.20
CA PRO A 53 -10.67 6.35 -12.65
C PRO A 53 -10.78 5.56 -13.98
N PRO A 54 -9.83 5.76 -14.91
CA PRO A 54 -9.81 5.03 -16.18
C PRO A 54 -9.64 3.52 -15.95
N ARG A 55 -10.12 2.72 -16.92
CA ARG A 55 -9.87 1.28 -16.89
C ARG A 55 -8.43 0.98 -17.27
N VAL A 56 -7.74 0.19 -16.44
CA VAL A 56 -6.40 -0.31 -16.72
C VAL A 56 -6.49 -1.66 -17.44
N ALA A 57 -5.92 -1.73 -18.65
CA ALA A 57 -6.02 -2.94 -19.48
C ALA A 57 -5.31 -4.16 -18.84
N MET A 58 -4.23 -3.94 -18.10
CA MET A 58 -3.46 -4.98 -17.41
C MET A 58 -4.13 -5.51 -16.14
N ALA A 59 -5.17 -4.83 -15.61
CA ALA A 59 -5.90 -5.28 -14.45
C ALA A 59 -7.03 -6.23 -14.84
N LYS A 60 -7.01 -7.47 -14.35
CA LYS A 60 -8.10 -8.42 -14.54
C LYS A 60 -9.37 -7.93 -13.84
N ASN A 61 -9.24 -7.57 -12.57
CA ASN A 61 -10.29 -6.95 -11.77
C ASN A 61 -9.83 -5.55 -11.33
N GLN A 62 -10.69 -4.55 -11.50
CA GLN A 62 -10.44 -3.20 -11.01
C GLN A 62 -11.58 -2.78 -10.10
N TRP A 63 -11.23 -2.48 -8.85
CA TRP A 63 -12.14 -2.08 -7.80
C TRP A 63 -11.94 -0.59 -7.50
N ASN A 64 -12.93 0.22 -7.83
CA ASN A 64 -12.91 1.66 -7.56
C ASN A 64 -13.80 1.91 -6.33
N ILE A 65 -13.19 2.20 -5.19
CA ILE A 65 -13.88 2.38 -3.91
C ILE A 65 -13.87 3.87 -3.58
N GLN A 66 -15.03 4.46 -3.53
CA GLN A 66 -15.22 5.86 -3.14
C GLN A 66 -15.66 5.93 -1.68
N VAL A 67 -14.90 6.65 -0.87
CA VAL A 67 -15.24 6.83 0.55
C VAL A 67 -15.84 8.20 0.79
N PRO A 68 -16.91 8.31 1.61
CA PRO A 68 -17.59 9.59 1.86
C PRO A 68 -16.77 10.56 2.73
N HIS A 69 -15.78 10.02 3.45
CA HIS A 69 -14.84 10.78 4.28
C HIS A 69 -13.46 10.19 4.14
N GLY A 70 -12.44 11.04 4.07
CA GLY A 70 -11.05 10.58 3.96
C GLY A 70 -10.63 9.68 5.12
N LEU A 71 -10.05 8.54 4.77
CA LEU A 71 -9.55 7.55 5.73
C LEU A 71 -8.11 7.82 6.20
N GLY A 72 -7.46 8.85 5.63
CA GLY A 72 -6.01 8.98 5.71
C GLY A 72 -5.29 7.97 4.81
N LEU A 73 -3.96 8.05 4.78
CA LEU A 73 -3.14 7.16 3.94
C LEU A 73 -3.26 5.71 4.42
N VAL A 74 -2.93 5.47 5.68
CA VAL A 74 -2.86 4.11 6.22
C VAL A 74 -4.22 3.46 6.39
N GLY A 75 -5.27 4.23 6.68
CA GLY A 75 -6.64 3.70 6.67
C GLY A 75 -7.06 3.20 5.29
N ALA A 76 -6.68 3.92 4.23
CA ALA A 76 -6.92 3.49 2.87
C ALA A 76 -6.06 2.25 2.49
N TRP A 77 -4.78 2.21 2.85
CA TRP A 77 -3.94 1.04 2.62
C TRP A 77 -4.43 -0.20 3.39
N ASN A 78 -4.86 -0.03 4.64
CA ASN A 78 -5.49 -1.11 5.40
C ASN A 78 -6.77 -1.60 4.72
N LEU A 79 -7.57 -0.69 4.14
CA LEU A 79 -8.78 -1.09 3.41
C LEU A 79 -8.44 -1.93 2.18
N ILE A 80 -7.37 -1.60 1.44
CA ILE A 80 -6.90 -2.42 0.31
C ILE A 80 -6.60 -3.85 0.78
N VAL A 81 -5.81 -4.01 1.86
CA VAL A 81 -5.49 -5.32 2.41
C VAL A 81 -6.75 -6.06 2.87
N LYS A 82 -7.66 -5.37 3.57
CA LYS A 82 -8.92 -5.96 4.08
C LYS A 82 -9.85 -6.42 2.96
N THR A 83 -9.85 -5.75 1.80
CA THR A 83 -10.70 -6.13 0.65
C THR A 83 -10.14 -7.30 -0.15
N THR A 84 -8.85 -7.62 0.03
CA THR A 84 -8.15 -8.70 -0.67
C THR A 84 -7.36 -9.59 0.29
N PRO A 85 -7.98 -10.15 1.35
CA PRO A 85 -7.26 -10.71 2.51
C PRO A 85 -6.52 -12.02 2.23
N LEU A 86 -6.76 -12.66 1.08
CA LEU A 86 -6.13 -13.93 0.70
C LEU A 86 -4.96 -13.74 -0.29
N ALA A 87 -4.56 -12.51 -0.55
CA ALA A 87 -3.42 -12.25 -1.42
C ALA A 87 -2.11 -12.65 -0.73
N PRO A 88 -1.16 -13.30 -1.45
CA PRO A 88 0.14 -13.65 -0.88
C PRO A 88 1.00 -12.40 -0.60
N TYR A 89 0.76 -11.31 -1.32
CA TYR A 89 1.38 -10.00 -1.08
C TYR A 89 0.56 -8.87 -1.72
N TRP A 90 0.79 -7.66 -1.28
CA TRP A 90 0.22 -6.42 -1.81
C TRP A 90 1.33 -5.48 -2.26
N VAL A 91 1.18 -4.88 -3.44
CA VAL A 91 1.95 -3.71 -3.86
C VAL A 91 1.13 -2.48 -3.50
N LEU A 92 1.55 -1.77 -2.46
CA LEU A 92 0.92 -0.54 -1.99
C LEU A 92 1.78 0.64 -2.44
N VAL A 93 1.18 1.63 -3.11
CA VAL A 93 1.92 2.72 -3.73
C VAL A 93 1.19 4.06 -3.57
N ASN A 94 1.94 5.15 -3.44
CA ASN A 94 1.38 6.50 -3.43
C ASN A 94 0.88 6.91 -4.80
N ASP A 95 -0.17 7.72 -4.88
CA ASP A 95 -0.78 8.19 -6.13
C ASP A 95 0.13 9.10 -6.97
N ASP A 96 1.16 9.69 -6.37
CA ASP A 96 2.15 10.53 -7.05
C ASP A 96 3.43 9.77 -7.46
N ALA A 97 3.40 8.44 -7.42
CA ALA A 97 4.43 7.56 -7.96
C ALA A 97 4.05 7.02 -9.36
N TRP A 98 5.02 6.45 -10.08
CA TRP A 98 4.78 5.70 -11.33
C TRP A 98 5.91 4.71 -11.59
N PHE A 99 5.58 3.60 -12.23
CA PHE A 99 6.52 2.52 -12.52
C PHE A 99 7.31 2.80 -13.80
N GLU A 100 8.62 2.53 -13.78
CA GLU A 100 9.40 2.44 -15.00
C GLU A 100 9.02 1.18 -15.79
N PRO A 101 9.08 1.19 -17.13
CA PRO A 101 8.73 0.01 -17.92
C PRO A 101 9.47 -1.25 -17.45
N GLY A 102 8.72 -2.33 -17.18
CA GLY A 102 9.22 -3.61 -16.65
C GLY A 102 9.47 -3.64 -15.14
N ALA A 103 9.27 -2.55 -14.42
CA ALA A 103 9.43 -2.56 -12.96
C ALA A 103 8.46 -3.52 -12.26
N LEU A 104 7.21 -3.57 -12.69
CA LEU A 104 6.21 -4.48 -12.12
C LEU A 104 6.54 -5.95 -12.39
N ALA A 105 7.14 -6.28 -13.52
CA ALA A 105 7.61 -7.64 -13.79
C ALA A 105 8.69 -8.07 -12.78
N LYS A 106 9.67 -7.20 -12.50
CA LYS A 106 10.70 -7.44 -11.49
C LYS A 106 10.13 -7.56 -10.07
N ILE A 107 9.11 -6.75 -9.75
CA ILE A 107 8.40 -6.86 -8.47
C ILE A 107 7.73 -8.23 -8.38
N ALA A 108 7.02 -8.67 -9.42
CA ALA A 108 6.36 -9.97 -9.43
C ALA A 108 7.35 -11.13 -9.27
N GLU A 109 8.54 -11.04 -9.90
CA GLU A 109 9.59 -12.05 -9.82
C GLU A 109 10.22 -12.17 -8.42
N GLN A 110 10.40 -11.02 -7.72
CA GLN A 110 11.19 -10.95 -6.48
C GLN A 110 10.34 -10.84 -5.22
N ALA A 111 9.02 -10.66 -5.35
CA ALA A 111 8.11 -10.54 -4.22
C ALA A 111 8.09 -11.84 -3.38
N ASP A 112 8.18 -11.69 -2.06
CA ASP A 112 8.20 -12.79 -1.11
C ASP A 112 7.10 -12.58 -0.05
N PRO A 113 6.16 -13.53 0.10
CA PRO A 113 5.10 -13.43 1.11
C PRO A 113 5.59 -13.29 2.56
N ASN A 114 6.85 -13.60 2.83
CA ASN A 114 7.41 -13.57 4.19
C ASN A 114 8.07 -12.23 4.56
N THR A 115 8.23 -11.31 3.61
CA THR A 115 9.03 -10.09 3.78
C THR A 115 8.25 -8.83 3.51
N LEU A 116 8.71 -7.71 4.07
CA LEU A 116 8.45 -6.39 3.54
C LEU A 116 9.57 -6.08 2.53
N SER A 117 9.21 -5.61 1.34
CA SER A 117 10.22 -5.26 0.34
C SER A 117 10.00 -3.86 -0.22
N PHE A 118 11.09 -3.17 -0.52
CA PHE A 118 11.09 -1.84 -1.12
C PHE A 118 11.66 -1.91 -2.55
N PRO A 119 10.91 -1.47 -3.57
CA PRO A 119 11.48 -1.15 -4.87
C PRO A 119 12.50 0.01 -4.78
N ASP A 120 13.23 0.27 -5.85
CA ASP A 120 14.11 1.43 -5.94
C ASP A 120 13.28 2.72 -6.12
N ILE A 121 12.91 3.33 -5.00
CA ILE A 121 12.12 4.57 -4.88
C ILE A 121 12.62 5.40 -3.70
N VAL A 122 12.40 6.72 -3.72
CA VAL A 122 12.73 7.63 -2.63
C VAL A 122 11.54 8.56 -2.36
N PRO A 123 11.04 8.62 -1.11
CA PRO A 123 11.35 7.74 0.03
C PRO A 123 10.77 6.33 -0.14
N ASP A 124 11.37 5.36 0.53
CA ASP A 124 11.02 3.93 0.42
C ASP A 124 9.54 3.63 0.62
N TRP A 125 8.94 4.22 1.64
CA TRP A 125 7.55 4.02 2.02
C TRP A 125 6.52 4.59 1.03
N SER A 126 6.98 5.18 -0.09
CA SER A 126 6.07 5.59 -1.17
C SER A 126 5.64 4.46 -2.09
N CYS A 127 6.34 3.31 -2.04
CA CYS A 127 5.93 2.06 -2.68
C CYS A 127 6.50 0.89 -1.91
N ILE A 128 5.63 0.00 -1.45
CA ILE A 128 6.04 -1.18 -0.69
C ILE A 128 5.44 -2.45 -1.30
N VAL A 129 6.14 -3.56 -1.12
CA VAL A 129 5.63 -4.91 -1.36
C VAL A 129 5.46 -5.58 0.00
N LEU A 130 4.23 -5.66 0.46
CA LEU A 130 3.86 -6.14 1.78
C LEU A 130 3.45 -7.62 1.71
N GLY A 131 4.25 -8.51 2.27
CA GLY A 131 3.95 -9.95 2.30
C GLY A 131 2.83 -10.31 3.29
N GLU A 132 2.05 -11.34 2.98
CA GLU A 132 0.96 -11.81 3.86
C GLU A 132 1.44 -12.21 5.26
N ARG A 133 2.64 -12.82 5.36
CA ARG A 133 3.21 -13.23 6.64
C ARG A 133 3.64 -12.04 7.49
N VAL A 134 3.95 -10.92 6.86
CA VAL A 134 4.21 -9.67 7.58
C VAL A 134 2.92 -9.20 8.24
N VAL A 135 1.83 -9.14 7.49
CA VAL A 135 0.51 -8.75 8.03
C VAL A 135 0.05 -9.71 9.13
N GLU A 136 0.27 -11.02 8.98
CA GLU A 136 -0.08 -12.00 10.02
C GLU A 136 0.70 -11.81 11.32
N LYS A 137 1.97 -11.44 11.25
CA LYS A 137 2.87 -11.32 12.42
C LYS A 137 2.88 -9.93 13.03
N VAL A 138 2.82 -8.91 12.20
CA VAL A 138 2.96 -7.50 12.60
C VAL A 138 1.59 -6.83 12.77
N GLY A 139 0.59 -7.27 12.01
CA GLY A 139 -0.73 -6.65 11.91
C GLY A 139 -0.80 -5.61 10.80
N LEU A 140 -1.86 -4.82 10.82
CA LEU A 140 -2.08 -3.69 9.92
C LEU A 140 -1.40 -2.42 10.44
N TYR A 141 -1.43 -1.36 9.65
CA TYR A 141 -1.01 -0.05 10.10
C TYR A 141 -1.91 0.46 11.23
N ASP A 142 -1.36 1.25 12.12
CA ASP A 142 -2.12 1.92 13.18
C ASP A 142 -2.85 3.14 12.62
N GLU A 143 -4.17 3.05 12.47
CA GLU A 143 -5.00 4.11 11.87
C GLU A 143 -5.11 5.36 12.74
N ARG A 144 -4.57 5.36 13.96
CA ARG A 144 -4.45 6.56 14.80
C ARG A 144 -3.48 7.58 14.20
N PHE A 145 -2.52 7.15 13.36
CA PHE A 145 -1.64 8.03 12.59
C PHE A 145 -2.38 8.68 11.41
N TYR A 146 -3.36 9.51 11.73
CA TYR A 146 -4.22 10.16 10.75
C TYR A 146 -3.80 11.63 10.54
N PRO A 147 -3.84 12.15 9.32
CA PRO A 147 -4.10 11.47 8.06
C PRO A 147 -2.86 10.79 7.44
N LEU A 148 -1.64 11.12 7.89
CA LEU A 148 -0.34 10.61 7.42
C LEU A 148 0.80 11.03 8.35
N TYR A 149 2.00 10.48 8.14
CA TYR A 149 3.25 10.60 8.91
C TYR A 149 3.32 9.78 10.18
N PHE A 150 4.53 9.30 10.42
CA PHE A 150 4.93 8.46 11.55
C PHE A 150 4.29 7.07 11.58
N ASP A 151 3.39 6.78 10.66
CA ASP A 151 2.80 5.47 10.42
C ASP A 151 3.86 4.47 9.94
N ASP A 152 4.76 4.91 9.08
CA ASP A 152 5.93 4.19 8.61
C ASP A 152 6.92 3.90 9.75
N ASN A 153 7.24 4.89 10.57
CA ASN A 153 8.12 4.72 11.74
C ASN A 153 7.53 3.74 12.77
N ASP A 154 6.21 3.81 13.03
CA ASP A 154 5.56 2.84 13.91
C ASP A 154 5.58 1.43 13.33
N TYR A 155 5.29 1.31 12.03
CA TYR A 155 5.27 0.00 11.37
C TYR A 155 6.65 -0.63 11.33
N GLU A 156 7.71 0.14 11.04
CA GLU A 156 9.10 -0.30 11.06
C GLU A 156 9.51 -0.81 12.46
N ARG A 157 9.19 -0.06 13.52
CA ARG A 157 9.42 -0.52 14.90
C ARG A 157 8.73 -1.87 15.19
N ARG A 158 7.53 -2.07 14.69
CA ARG A 158 6.81 -3.34 14.88
C ARG A 158 7.42 -4.48 14.06
N ILE A 159 7.89 -4.19 12.86
CA ILE A 159 8.64 -5.11 11.99
C ILE A 159 9.92 -5.57 12.70
N ASP A 160 10.73 -4.63 13.20
CA ASP A 160 11.97 -4.91 13.93
C ASP A 160 11.70 -5.78 15.15
N LYS A 161 10.66 -5.43 15.92
CA LYS A 161 10.27 -6.20 17.12
C LYS A 161 9.90 -7.65 16.79
N LYS A 162 9.39 -7.90 15.58
CA LYS A 162 9.00 -9.24 15.11
C LYS A 162 10.09 -9.97 14.35
N GLY A 163 11.23 -9.33 14.12
CA GLY A 163 12.34 -9.90 13.37
C GLY A 163 11.98 -10.24 11.92
N ILE A 164 11.15 -9.39 11.29
CA ILE A 164 10.78 -9.54 9.89
C ILE A 164 11.91 -9.01 9.01
N GLU A 165 12.25 -9.79 8.00
CA GLU A 165 13.25 -9.38 7.00
C GLU A 165 12.70 -8.27 6.10
N ILE A 166 13.50 -7.22 5.90
CA ILE A 166 13.26 -6.17 4.90
C ILE A 166 14.20 -6.42 3.71
N LYS A 167 13.63 -6.50 2.50
CA LYS A 167 14.37 -6.74 1.26
C LYS A 167 14.32 -5.54 0.33
N ARG A 168 15.28 -5.49 -0.60
CA ARG A 168 15.29 -4.56 -1.74
C ARG A 168 14.95 -5.31 -3.01
N ILE A 169 14.13 -4.67 -3.87
CA ILE A 169 13.78 -5.16 -5.20
C ILE A 169 14.39 -4.23 -6.22
N GLU A 170 15.11 -4.76 -7.18
CA GLU A 170 15.76 -3.99 -8.26
C GLU A 170 14.74 -3.55 -9.34
N ALA A 171 13.71 -2.81 -8.91
CA ALA A 171 12.64 -2.31 -9.75
C ALA A 171 12.51 -0.80 -9.58
N LYS A 172 12.72 -0.04 -10.65
CA LYS A 172 12.67 1.42 -10.59
C LYS A 172 11.24 1.93 -10.51
N VAL A 173 10.98 2.70 -9.47
CA VAL A 173 9.72 3.44 -9.28
C VAL A 173 10.06 4.92 -9.06
N HIS A 174 9.38 5.78 -9.78
CA HIS A 174 9.55 7.22 -9.65
C HIS A 174 8.52 7.80 -8.68
N HIS A 175 8.84 8.92 -8.05
CA HIS A 175 7.95 9.59 -7.11
C HIS A 175 8.06 11.11 -7.21
N GLN A 176 6.92 11.79 -7.27
CA GLN A 176 6.86 13.27 -7.36
C GLN A 176 6.67 13.91 -5.97
N ASN A 177 7.32 13.48 -5.03
CA ASN A 177 7.38 13.87 -3.62
C ASN A 177 6.48 15.03 -3.16
N SER A 178 5.56 14.74 -2.22
CA SER A 178 4.71 15.70 -1.48
C SER A 178 3.74 16.53 -2.35
N SER A 179 3.29 16.00 -3.47
CA SER A 179 2.43 16.72 -4.42
C SER A 179 1.08 17.12 -3.80
N THR A 180 0.46 16.24 -3.02
CA THR A 180 -0.83 16.50 -2.38
C THR A 180 -0.74 17.58 -1.30
N ILE A 181 0.33 17.59 -0.49
CA ILE A 181 0.53 18.56 0.59
C ILE A 181 0.68 19.97 0.01
N LYS A 182 1.50 20.11 -1.04
CA LYS A 182 1.72 21.37 -1.75
C LYS A 182 0.48 21.91 -2.45
N SER A 183 -0.61 21.15 -2.48
CA SER A 183 -1.88 21.52 -3.10
C SER A 183 -2.89 22.17 -2.13
N GLY A 184 -2.43 22.74 -1.00
CA GLY A 184 -3.28 23.52 -0.08
C GLY A 184 -3.56 22.84 1.26
N PHE A 185 -2.82 21.80 1.62
CA PHE A 185 -2.97 21.06 2.89
C PHE A 185 -1.89 21.39 3.93
N GLU A 186 -1.03 22.41 3.71
CA GLU A 186 0.15 22.68 4.53
C GLU A 186 -0.20 23.01 6.00
N SER A 187 -1.26 23.77 6.27
CA SER A 187 -1.66 24.13 7.61
C SER A 187 -2.23 22.95 8.39
N GLN A 188 -3.11 22.16 7.77
CA GLN A 188 -3.66 20.94 8.35
C GLN A 188 -2.56 19.91 8.58
N ASN A 189 -1.64 19.81 7.64
CA ASN A 189 -0.48 18.97 7.71
C ASN A 189 0.40 19.26 8.94
N SER A 190 0.64 20.54 9.25
CA SER A 190 1.45 20.93 10.41
C SER A 190 0.83 20.54 11.75
N VAL A 191 -0.51 20.52 11.84
CA VAL A 191 -1.23 20.09 13.05
C VAL A 191 -1.17 18.59 13.21
N SER A 192 -1.48 17.84 12.15
CA SER A 192 -1.45 16.37 12.17
C SER A 192 -0.04 15.82 12.39
N PHE A 193 0.98 16.43 11.80
CA PHE A 193 2.38 16.05 12.01
C PHE A 193 2.77 16.07 13.50
N ARG A 194 2.44 17.16 14.23
CA ARG A 194 2.74 17.24 15.66
C ARG A 194 1.95 16.25 16.50
N ALA A 195 0.69 16.04 16.16
CA ALA A 195 -0.14 15.07 16.87
C ALA A 195 0.35 13.64 16.68
N ASN A 196 0.71 13.28 15.45
CA ASN A 196 1.23 11.96 15.13
C ASN A 196 2.63 11.72 15.70
N GLN A 197 3.48 12.75 15.73
CA GLN A 197 4.76 12.67 16.43
C GLN A 197 4.57 12.39 17.93
N ALA A 198 3.67 13.14 18.59
CA ALA A 198 3.38 12.92 20.01
C ALA A 198 2.83 11.50 20.28
N LEU A 199 1.99 10.97 19.38
CA LEU A 199 1.50 9.60 19.44
C LEU A 199 2.66 8.59 19.34
N LEU A 200 3.58 8.79 18.39
CA LEU A 200 4.73 7.91 18.24
C LEU A 200 5.60 7.95 19.49
N ASP A 201 5.91 9.15 20.02
CA ASP A 201 6.71 9.32 21.22
C ASP A 201 6.06 8.63 22.43
N GLN A 202 4.74 8.73 22.57
CA GLN A 202 3.98 8.01 23.58
C GLN A 202 4.11 6.49 23.41
N LYS A 203 3.87 5.97 22.21
CA LYS A 203 4.01 4.53 21.91
C LYS A 203 5.41 4.01 22.17
N VAL A 204 6.45 4.83 21.91
CA VAL A 204 7.84 4.49 22.23
C VAL A 204 8.05 4.41 23.74
N ALA A 205 7.60 5.41 24.49
CA ALA A 205 7.75 5.47 25.93
C ALA A 205 7.02 4.32 26.65
N GLU A 206 5.85 3.94 26.16
CA GLU A 206 5.02 2.87 26.72
C GLU A 206 5.39 1.46 26.21
N ASN A 207 6.38 1.34 25.30
CA ASN A 207 6.67 0.10 24.57
C ASN A 207 5.43 -0.50 23.87
N ASP A 208 4.54 0.37 23.40
CA ASP A 208 3.34 -0.04 22.66
C ASP A 208 3.72 -0.38 21.21
N TYR A 209 3.51 -1.64 20.84
CA TYR A 209 3.67 -2.19 19.49
C TYR A 209 2.34 -2.63 18.90
N SER A 210 1.23 -2.18 19.46
CA SER A 210 -0.10 -2.49 18.93
C SER A 210 -0.42 -1.70 17.67
N GLU A 211 -1.33 -2.23 16.87
CA GLU A 211 -1.94 -1.58 15.73
C GLU A 211 -3.21 -0.78 16.10
N GLY A 212 -3.32 -0.38 17.37
CA GLY A 212 -4.54 0.20 17.92
C GLY A 212 -5.64 -0.85 18.09
N ASN A 213 -6.87 -0.49 17.74
CA ASN A 213 -8.04 -1.35 17.94
C ASN A 213 -8.33 -2.30 16.76
N TRP A 214 -7.47 -2.35 15.76
CA TRP A 214 -7.69 -3.15 14.56
C TRP A 214 -6.75 -4.35 14.50
N SER A 215 -7.32 -5.54 14.31
CA SER A 215 -6.58 -6.73 13.92
C SER A 215 -7.26 -7.39 12.73
N LEU A 216 -6.49 -7.69 11.68
CA LEU A 216 -6.97 -8.49 10.57
C LEU A 216 -6.90 -9.97 10.95
N LYS A 217 -8.05 -10.59 11.19
CA LYS A 217 -8.14 -12.05 11.31
C LYS A 217 -8.56 -12.62 9.96
N VAL A 218 -7.61 -13.10 9.20
CA VAL A 218 -7.90 -13.76 7.93
C VAL A 218 -8.30 -15.20 8.21
N ARG A 219 -9.55 -15.57 7.89
CA ARG A 219 -9.95 -16.98 7.84
C ARG A 219 -9.53 -17.55 6.49
N ARG A 220 -8.58 -18.47 6.49
CA ARG A 220 -8.12 -19.18 5.29
C ARG A 220 -8.92 -20.43 4.97
N SER A 221 -9.87 -20.83 5.81
CA SER A 221 -10.78 -21.95 5.58
C SER A 221 -12.10 -21.45 5.02
N ASN A 222 -12.65 -22.14 4.03
CA ASN A 222 -14.00 -21.90 3.51
C ASN A 222 -15.12 -22.33 4.46
N SER A 223 -14.81 -22.67 5.71
CA SER A 223 -15.80 -23.02 6.71
C SER A 223 -16.28 -21.76 7.41
N TRP A 224 -17.55 -21.46 7.22
CA TRP A 224 -18.32 -20.50 8.02
C TRP A 224 -18.82 -21.21 9.30
N GLU A 225 -17.89 -21.51 10.20
CA GLU A 225 -18.21 -21.96 11.55
C GLU A 225 -18.11 -20.82 12.55
#